data_43529eec2b48b1fb512d2c498e01fe19
#
_entry.id   43529eec2b48b1fb512d2c498e01fe19
#
_cell.length_a   1.000
_cell.length_b   1.000
_cell.length_c   1.000
_cell.angle_alpha   90.00
_cell.angle_beta   90.00
_cell.angle_gamma   90.00
#
_symmetry.space_group_name_H-M   'P 1'
#
loop_
_entity.id
_entity.type
_entity.pdbx_description
1 polymer ?
#
loop_
_entity_poly.entity_id
_entity_poly.type
_entity_poly.pdbx_seq_one_letter_code
_entity_poly.pdbx_strand_id
1 'polypeptide(L)'
;MKILISIIVFLSVFVSYPLYAQSALKNKSNRASLVEVKKVKIFNIAEKTNTIGRSVAINPTIISSKINQEILKIHFKIGDNVKKNDLLFTLNSKDIVRDIKQISAELKYEEQTLNFLDKQLTLRKSKLSNAKNLRKQNIITQDNLDNVNITLLQNQQQIAKAKYNIKRLKILLEK
;
A
#
# COMPACT_ATOMS: atom_id res chain seq x y z
N MET A 1 -19.71 8.74 -131.11
CA MET A 1 -20.24 7.50 -130.51
C MET A 1 -19.35 6.87 -129.43
N LYS A 2 -18.00 6.94 -129.47
CA LYS A 2 -17.09 6.37 -128.48
C LYS A 2 -17.09 7.16 -127.08
N ILE A 3 -17.39 8.48 -127.10
CA ILE A 3 -17.39 9.32 -125.88
C ILE A 3 -18.61 9.09 -125.08
N LEU A 4 -19.78 8.85 -125.66
CA LEU A 4 -21.05 8.56 -125.02
C LEU A 4 -21.06 7.28 -124.28
N ILE A 5 -20.37 6.21 -124.78
CA ILE A 5 -20.26 4.92 -124.11
C ILE A 5 -19.31 4.99 -122.91
N SER A 6 -18.27 5.82 -122.94
CA SER A 6 -17.32 6.04 -121.87
C SER A 6 -18.02 6.73 -120.61
N ILE A 7 -18.92 7.67 -120.86
CA ILE A 7 -19.65 8.38 -119.78
C ILE A 7 -20.68 7.47 -119.16
N ILE A 8 -21.32 6.53 -119.93
CA ILE A 8 -22.30 5.61 -119.37
C ILE A 8 -21.57 4.52 -118.48
N VAL A 9 -20.40 4.05 -118.84
CA VAL A 9 -19.60 3.11 -118.04
C VAL A 9 -19.11 3.77 -116.73
N PHE A 10 -18.71 5.06 -116.81
CA PHE A 10 -18.24 5.79 -115.62
C PHE A 10 -19.42 6.12 -114.65
N LEU A 11 -20.60 6.33 -115.15
CA LEU A 11 -21.80 6.60 -114.35
C LEU A 11 -22.34 5.33 -113.67
N SER A 12 -22.16 4.14 -114.33
CA SER A 12 -22.59 2.87 -113.72
C SER A 12 -21.76 2.42 -112.59
N VAL A 13 -20.45 2.81 -112.51
CA VAL A 13 -19.53 2.45 -111.43
C VAL A 13 -19.84 3.32 -110.19
N PHE A 14 -20.31 4.57 -110.40
CA PHE A 14 -20.63 5.45 -109.26
C PHE A 14 -22.00 5.12 -108.51
N VAL A 15 -22.93 4.50 -109.20
CA VAL A 15 -24.22 4.13 -108.56
C VAL A 15 -24.11 2.80 -107.71
N SER A 16 -23.07 2.04 -107.92
CA SER A 16 -22.92 0.71 -107.20
C SER A 16 -22.26 0.84 -105.83
N TYR A 17 -21.66 1.96 -105.47
CA TYR A 17 -20.91 2.08 -104.19
C TYR A 17 -21.77 2.36 -102.91
N PRO A 18 -22.98 2.97 -102.94
CA PRO A 18 -23.70 3.21 -101.70
C PRO A 18 -24.38 1.96 -101.12
N LEU A 19 -24.45 0.82 -101.90
CA LEU A 19 -25.20 -0.30 -101.41
C LEU A 19 -24.40 -1.21 -100.45
N TYR A 20 -23.05 -1.14 -100.49
CA TYR A 20 -22.21 -1.91 -99.55
C TYR A 20 -21.92 -1.25 -98.23
N ALA A 21 -22.21 0.02 -98.07
CA ALA A 21 -21.97 0.75 -96.84
C ALA A 21 -23.04 0.53 -95.78
N GLN A 22 -24.23 0.04 -96.16
CA GLN A 22 -25.35 -0.10 -95.24
C GLN A 22 -25.46 -1.52 -94.61
N SER A 23 -24.74 -2.51 -95.14
CA SER A 23 -24.74 -3.83 -94.54
C SER A 23 -23.66 -4.06 -93.47
N ALA A 24 -22.70 -3.15 -93.38
CA ALA A 24 -21.65 -3.28 -92.36
C ALA A 24 -22.01 -2.72 -90.99
N LEU A 25 -23.13 -2.00 -90.87
CA LEU A 25 -23.57 -1.40 -89.63
C LEU A 25 -24.67 -2.18 -88.87
N LYS A 26 -25.07 -3.34 -89.39
CA LYS A 26 -26.23 -4.04 -88.83
C LYS A 26 -25.85 -5.35 -88.08
N ASN A 27 -24.60 -5.54 -87.78
CA ASN A 27 -24.22 -6.67 -86.96
C ASN A 27 -23.29 -6.28 -85.81
N LYS A 28 -23.73 -5.22 -85.09
CA LYS A 28 -23.34 -5.19 -83.71
C LYS A 28 -24.24 -6.22 -82.96
N SER A 29 -23.84 -7.45 -83.07
CA SER A 29 -24.43 -8.45 -82.18
C SER A 29 -24.25 -7.96 -80.76
N ASN A 30 -25.36 -7.67 -80.13
CA ASN A 30 -25.41 -7.59 -78.68
C ASN A 30 -24.94 -8.95 -78.13
N ARG A 31 -23.64 -9.21 -78.20
CA ARG A 31 -23.07 -10.29 -77.44
C ARG A 31 -23.14 -9.81 -75.99
N ALA A 32 -24.24 -10.16 -75.33
CA ALA A 32 -24.30 -10.07 -73.90
C ALA A 32 -23.09 -10.77 -73.37
N SER A 33 -22.17 -10.00 -72.80
CA SER A 33 -21.02 -10.56 -72.07
C SER A 33 -21.59 -11.37 -70.92
N LEU A 34 -21.30 -12.68 -70.95
CA LEU A 34 -21.61 -13.53 -69.81
C LEU A 34 -20.79 -13.04 -68.62
N VAL A 35 -21.43 -12.44 -67.65
CA VAL A 35 -20.83 -12.06 -66.40
C VAL A 35 -21.30 -13.01 -65.30
N GLU A 36 -20.37 -13.60 -64.61
CA GLU A 36 -20.68 -14.42 -63.47
C GLU A 36 -21.04 -13.49 -62.31
N VAL A 37 -22.24 -13.54 -61.86
CA VAL A 37 -22.72 -12.77 -60.71
C VAL A 37 -22.81 -13.69 -59.47
N LYS A 38 -22.14 -13.31 -58.42
CA LYS A 38 -22.29 -13.98 -57.11
C LYS A 38 -23.14 -13.14 -56.20
N LYS A 39 -24.09 -13.76 -55.52
CA LYS A 39 -24.81 -13.05 -54.44
C LYS A 39 -23.88 -12.65 -53.35
N VAL A 40 -23.86 -11.36 -53.01
CA VAL A 40 -23.13 -10.85 -51.87
C VAL A 40 -23.78 -11.40 -50.59
N LYS A 41 -22.99 -12.07 -49.80
CA LYS A 41 -23.42 -12.53 -48.47
C LYS A 41 -22.74 -11.61 -47.43
N ILE A 42 -23.52 -11.12 -46.51
CA ILE A 42 -23.01 -10.38 -45.39
C ILE A 42 -22.49 -11.41 -44.36
N PHE A 43 -21.23 -11.32 -44.03
CA PHE A 43 -20.63 -12.12 -42.97
C PHE A 43 -20.22 -11.17 -41.86
N ASN A 44 -20.58 -11.49 -40.62
CA ASN A 44 -19.99 -10.84 -39.45
C ASN A 44 -18.59 -11.44 -39.24
N ILE A 45 -17.60 -10.70 -39.61
CA ILE A 45 -16.21 -11.08 -39.39
C ILE A 45 -15.78 -10.48 -38.04
N ALA A 46 -15.60 -11.34 -37.04
CA ALA A 46 -14.97 -10.93 -35.78
C ALA A 46 -13.46 -11.04 -35.99
N GLU A 47 -12.80 -9.90 -36.10
CA GLU A 47 -11.34 -9.85 -36.11
C GLU A 47 -10.84 -10.16 -34.69
N LYS A 48 -10.14 -11.27 -34.54
CA LYS A 48 -9.47 -11.65 -33.29
C LYS A 48 -8.06 -11.14 -33.32
N THR A 49 -7.79 -10.12 -32.52
CA THR A 49 -6.44 -9.61 -32.33
C THR A 49 -5.88 -10.16 -31.02
N ASN A 50 -4.75 -10.85 -31.08
CA ASN A 50 -4.04 -11.29 -29.90
C ASN A 50 -3.17 -10.16 -29.39
N THR A 51 -3.45 -9.68 -28.19
CA THR A 51 -2.68 -8.64 -27.53
C THR A 51 -2.01 -9.21 -26.27
N ILE A 52 -0.74 -8.92 -26.11
CA ILE A 52 -0.02 -9.27 -24.89
C ILE A 52 -0.34 -8.20 -23.85
N GLY A 53 -0.93 -8.62 -22.74
CA GLY A 53 -1.21 -7.77 -21.58
C GLY A 53 -0.44 -8.23 -20.35
N ARG A 54 -0.10 -7.28 -19.46
CA ARG A 54 0.46 -7.55 -18.14
C ARG A 54 -0.58 -7.23 -17.09
N SER A 55 -0.87 -8.21 -16.21
CA SER A 55 -1.68 -7.97 -15.03
C SER A 55 -0.82 -7.30 -13.94
N VAL A 56 -1.31 -6.20 -13.40
CA VAL A 56 -0.68 -5.48 -12.28
C VAL A 56 -1.70 -5.30 -11.16
N ALA A 57 -1.22 -5.33 -9.92
CA ALA A 57 -2.08 -5.06 -8.78
C ALA A 57 -2.52 -3.59 -8.79
N ILE A 58 -3.81 -3.32 -8.61
CA ILE A 58 -4.37 -1.96 -8.55
C ILE A 58 -3.88 -1.26 -7.28
N ASN A 59 -3.85 -1.98 -6.15
CA ASN A 59 -3.42 -1.47 -4.85
C ASN A 59 -2.40 -2.44 -4.23
N PRO A 60 -1.12 -2.34 -4.58
CA PRO A 60 -0.10 -3.15 -3.94
C PRO A 60 0.06 -2.68 -2.49
N THR A 61 0.00 -3.60 -1.53
CA THR A 61 0.18 -3.32 -0.11
C THR A 61 1.46 -3.97 0.37
N ILE A 62 2.33 -3.17 1.00
CA ILE A 62 3.53 -3.66 1.66
C ILE A 62 3.23 -3.80 3.15
N ILE A 63 3.39 -5.01 3.68
CA ILE A 63 3.24 -5.29 5.11
C ILE A 63 4.64 -5.39 5.71
N SER A 64 4.95 -4.49 6.65
CA SER A 64 6.22 -4.49 7.37
C SER A 64 5.99 -4.61 8.87
N SER A 65 6.95 -5.24 9.57
CA SER A 65 6.96 -5.27 11.03
C SER A 65 7.36 -3.91 11.60
N LYS A 66 6.77 -3.53 12.74
CA LYS A 66 7.19 -2.37 13.54
C LYS A 66 8.41 -2.66 14.41
N ILE A 67 8.75 -3.93 14.59
CA ILE A 67 9.87 -4.39 15.42
C ILE A 67 10.88 -5.10 14.54
N ASN A 68 12.17 -4.93 14.86
CA ASN A 68 13.26 -5.61 14.17
C ASN A 68 13.55 -6.94 14.87
N GLN A 69 12.89 -8.01 14.42
CA GLN A 69 13.01 -9.35 14.99
C GLN A 69 13.06 -10.41 13.89
N GLU A 70 13.65 -11.55 14.20
CA GLU A 70 13.72 -12.69 13.29
C GLU A 70 12.34 -13.30 13.05
N ILE A 71 12.06 -13.68 11.80
CA ILE A 71 10.83 -14.40 11.45
C ILE A 71 11.01 -15.87 11.83
N LEU A 72 10.21 -16.35 12.78
CA LEU A 72 10.21 -17.77 13.19
C LEU A 72 9.38 -18.63 12.24
N LYS A 73 8.26 -18.11 11.75
CA LYS A 73 7.34 -18.88 10.91
C LYS A 73 6.56 -17.97 9.98
N ILE A 74 6.41 -18.43 8.73
CA ILE A 74 5.55 -17.84 7.71
C ILE A 74 4.33 -18.75 7.58
N HIS A 75 3.11 -18.17 7.61
CA HIS A 75 1.84 -18.91 7.61
C HIS A 75 1.09 -18.84 6.29
N PHE A 76 1.67 -18.27 5.24
CA PHE A 76 1.09 -18.16 3.91
C PHE A 76 2.09 -18.60 2.84
N LYS A 77 1.59 -18.86 1.64
CA LYS A 77 2.38 -19.16 0.44
C LYS A 77 2.03 -18.19 -0.68
N ILE A 78 2.89 -18.09 -1.67
CA ILE A 78 2.63 -17.29 -2.86
C ILE A 78 1.39 -17.84 -3.56
N GLY A 79 0.41 -16.96 -3.83
CA GLY A 79 -0.87 -17.32 -4.43
C GLY A 79 -2.02 -17.50 -3.43
N ASP A 80 -1.75 -17.49 -2.12
CA ASP A 80 -2.80 -17.61 -1.10
C ASP A 80 -3.66 -16.34 -1.03
N ASN A 81 -4.95 -16.53 -0.77
CA ASN A 81 -5.87 -15.45 -0.45
C ASN A 81 -5.86 -15.18 1.05
N VAL A 82 -5.43 -13.98 1.44
CA VAL A 82 -5.39 -13.53 2.84
C VAL A 82 -6.51 -12.54 3.14
N LYS A 83 -7.09 -12.66 4.33
CA LYS A 83 -8.15 -11.77 4.82
C LYS A 83 -7.61 -10.84 5.90
N LYS A 84 -8.38 -9.81 6.21
CA LYS A 84 -8.06 -8.93 7.34
C LYS A 84 -8.01 -9.75 8.64
N ASN A 85 -6.94 -9.57 9.43
CA ASN A 85 -6.62 -10.26 10.69
C ASN A 85 -6.07 -11.70 10.55
N ASP A 86 -5.78 -12.18 9.34
CA ASP A 86 -5.08 -13.45 9.18
C ASP A 86 -3.64 -13.33 9.71
N LEU A 87 -3.17 -14.38 10.39
CA LEU A 87 -1.80 -14.46 10.88
C LEU A 87 -0.86 -14.78 9.72
N LEU A 88 -0.02 -13.83 9.32
CA LEU A 88 0.88 -13.98 8.20
C LEU A 88 2.24 -14.54 8.62
N PHE A 89 2.84 -14.02 9.69
CA PHE A 89 4.11 -14.50 10.20
C PHE A 89 4.23 -14.35 11.71
N THR A 90 5.01 -15.23 12.30
CA THR A 90 5.35 -15.20 13.72
C THR A 90 6.80 -14.74 13.87
N LEU A 91 7.02 -13.70 14.69
CA LEU A 91 8.34 -13.16 14.99
C LEU A 91 8.91 -13.81 16.27
N ASN A 92 10.23 -13.80 16.39
CA ASN A 92 10.92 -14.22 17.60
C ASN A 92 10.72 -13.17 18.70
N SER A 93 9.97 -13.52 19.74
CA SER A 93 9.67 -12.64 20.86
C SER A 93 10.52 -12.89 22.11
N LYS A 94 11.50 -13.80 22.07
CA LYS A 94 12.26 -14.22 23.26
C LYS A 94 12.96 -13.05 23.95
N ASP A 95 13.60 -12.18 23.17
CA ASP A 95 14.32 -11.01 23.70
C ASP A 95 13.35 -10.01 24.32
N ILE A 96 12.23 -9.73 23.65
CA ILE A 96 11.20 -8.83 24.17
C ILE A 96 10.61 -9.36 25.48
N VAL A 97 10.33 -10.65 25.55
CA VAL A 97 9.82 -11.28 26.80
C VAL A 97 10.83 -11.17 27.91
N ARG A 98 12.14 -11.33 27.63
CA ARG A 98 13.21 -11.14 28.61
C ARG A 98 13.27 -9.68 29.09
N ASP A 99 13.20 -8.73 28.20
CA ASP A 99 13.24 -7.30 28.53
C ASP A 99 12.03 -6.89 29.38
N ILE A 100 10.83 -7.36 29.03
CA ILE A 100 9.63 -7.17 29.86
C ILE A 100 9.81 -7.73 31.26
N LYS A 101 10.37 -8.93 31.40
CA LYS A 101 10.66 -9.52 32.72
C LYS A 101 11.66 -8.69 33.52
N GLN A 102 12.70 -8.19 32.88
CA GLN A 102 13.71 -7.34 33.51
C GLN A 102 13.09 -6.03 34.02
N ILE A 103 12.34 -5.31 33.13
CA ILE A 103 11.68 -4.06 33.52
C ILE A 103 10.64 -4.30 34.62
N SER A 104 9.91 -5.41 34.57
CA SER A 104 8.93 -5.76 35.61
C SER A 104 9.61 -6.05 36.97
N ALA A 105 10.79 -6.66 36.97
CA ALA A 105 11.56 -6.89 38.19
C ALA A 105 12.08 -5.56 38.77
N GLU A 106 12.59 -4.65 37.93
CA GLU A 106 13.02 -3.32 38.32
C GLU A 106 11.86 -2.50 38.89
N LEU A 107 10.70 -2.54 38.25
CA LEU A 107 9.49 -1.89 38.74
C LEU A 107 9.11 -2.38 40.15
N LYS A 108 9.09 -3.69 40.34
CA LYS A 108 8.81 -4.28 41.65
C LYS A 108 9.82 -3.84 42.73
N TYR A 109 11.09 -3.75 42.38
CA TYR A 109 12.12 -3.24 43.29
C TYR A 109 11.88 -1.78 43.68
N GLU A 110 11.59 -0.91 42.72
CA GLU A 110 11.29 0.51 42.98
C GLU A 110 10.01 0.67 43.83
N GLU A 111 8.96 -0.14 43.61
CA GLU A 111 7.76 -0.14 44.44
C GLU A 111 8.03 -0.56 45.91
N GLN A 112 8.90 -1.56 46.10
CA GLN A 112 9.32 -1.96 47.44
C GLN A 112 10.17 -0.86 48.10
N THR A 113 11.05 -0.20 47.36
CA THR A 113 11.84 0.92 47.82
C THR A 113 10.95 2.10 48.24
N LEU A 114 9.95 2.43 47.42
CA LEU A 114 8.97 3.47 47.77
C LEU A 114 8.22 3.16 49.10
N ASN A 115 7.76 1.91 49.27
CA ASN A 115 7.10 1.46 50.51
C ASN A 115 8.00 1.61 51.73
N PHE A 116 9.28 1.25 51.60
CA PHE A 116 10.28 1.45 52.67
C PHE A 116 10.49 2.93 52.99
N LEU A 117 10.65 3.78 51.97
CA LEU A 117 10.82 5.23 52.16
C LEU A 117 9.60 5.89 52.79
N ASP A 118 8.36 5.45 52.47
CA ASP A 118 7.13 5.96 53.05
C ASP A 118 7.04 5.57 54.54
N LYS A 119 7.47 4.36 54.93
CA LYS A 119 7.59 3.99 56.37
C LYS A 119 8.63 4.86 57.09
N GLN A 120 9.77 5.12 56.45
CA GLN A 120 10.78 6.04 57.00
C GLN A 120 10.22 7.47 57.12
N LEU A 121 9.42 7.95 56.16
CA LEU A 121 8.81 9.25 56.21
C LEU A 121 7.96 9.42 57.45
N THR A 122 7.15 8.42 57.77
CA THR A 122 6.29 8.43 58.99
C THR A 122 7.15 8.55 60.26
N LEU A 123 8.22 7.76 60.36
CA LEU A 123 9.15 7.81 61.49
C LEU A 123 9.86 9.17 61.60
N ARG A 124 10.36 9.71 60.46
CA ARG A 124 11.03 11.01 60.41
C ARG A 124 10.10 12.18 60.78
N LYS A 125 8.81 12.13 60.38
CA LYS A 125 7.79 13.10 60.79
C LYS A 125 7.57 13.06 62.32
N SER A 126 7.49 11.87 62.89
CA SER A 126 7.41 11.73 64.36
C SER A 126 8.63 12.28 65.07
N LYS A 127 9.83 11.94 64.60
CA LYS A 127 11.08 12.51 65.12
C LYS A 127 11.11 14.04 65.07
N LEU A 128 10.70 14.64 63.94
CA LEU A 128 10.62 16.08 63.80
C LEU A 128 9.65 16.72 64.80
N SER A 129 8.47 16.08 64.98
CA SER A 129 7.46 16.54 65.97
C SER A 129 8.05 16.53 67.38
N ASN A 130 8.70 15.44 67.77
CA ASN A 130 9.37 15.32 69.08
C ASN A 130 10.50 16.37 69.24
N ALA A 131 11.35 16.54 68.23
CA ALA A 131 12.41 17.53 68.23
C ALA A 131 11.88 18.96 68.38
N LYS A 132 10.76 19.30 67.71
CA LYS A 132 10.10 20.61 67.88
C LYS A 132 9.61 20.81 69.33
N ASN A 133 9.05 19.79 69.99
CA ASN A 133 8.63 19.87 71.37
C ASN A 133 9.81 20.05 72.34
N LEU A 134 10.90 19.28 72.13
CA LEU A 134 12.12 19.42 72.94
C LEU A 134 12.79 20.80 72.75
N ARG A 135 12.74 21.35 71.53
CA ARG A 135 13.25 22.71 71.28
C ARG A 135 12.43 23.78 72.00
N LYS A 136 11.12 23.65 72.03
CA LYS A 136 10.23 24.56 72.80
C LYS A 136 10.57 24.54 74.28
N GLN A 137 11.07 23.42 74.80
CA GLN A 137 11.49 23.26 76.19
C GLN A 137 12.99 23.66 76.40
N ASN A 138 13.68 24.20 75.35
CA ASN A 138 15.09 24.55 75.35
C ASN A 138 16.04 23.35 75.66
N ILE A 139 15.59 22.10 75.42
CA ILE A 139 16.36 20.88 75.66
C ILE A 139 17.35 20.61 74.55
N ILE A 140 17.04 20.99 73.29
CA ILE A 140 17.95 20.80 72.13
C ILE A 140 18.26 22.13 71.47
N THR A 141 19.40 22.15 70.75
CA THR A 141 19.85 23.32 70.00
C THR A 141 19.04 23.50 68.69
N GLN A 142 19.11 24.70 68.10
CA GLN A 142 18.50 24.95 66.79
C GLN A 142 19.11 24.06 65.74
N ASP A 143 20.42 23.90 65.73
CA ASP A 143 21.15 23.03 64.78
C ASP A 143 20.65 21.58 64.81
N ASN A 144 20.35 21.05 66.00
CA ASN A 144 19.78 19.68 66.11
C ASN A 144 18.39 19.60 65.48
N LEU A 145 17.55 20.61 65.65
CA LEU A 145 16.23 20.66 65.02
C LEU A 145 16.37 20.73 63.48
N ASP A 146 17.28 21.60 63.00
CA ASP A 146 17.54 21.78 61.57
C ASP A 146 18.08 20.50 60.92
N ASN A 147 18.96 19.78 61.57
CA ASN A 147 19.49 18.47 61.12
C ASN A 147 18.35 17.43 60.98
N VAL A 148 17.40 17.36 61.93
CA VAL A 148 16.24 16.50 61.85
C VAL A 148 15.34 16.92 60.69
N ASN A 149 15.15 18.20 60.42
CA ASN A 149 14.37 18.71 59.31
C ASN A 149 15.03 18.40 57.98
N ILE A 150 16.35 18.61 57.85
CA ILE A 150 17.12 18.24 56.65
C ILE A 150 16.98 16.76 56.30
N THR A 151 17.05 15.86 57.32
CA THR A 151 16.88 14.42 57.06
C THR A 151 15.46 14.07 56.58
N LEU A 152 14.44 14.80 57.00
CA LEU A 152 13.09 14.65 56.50
C LEU A 152 12.98 15.09 55.05
N LEU A 153 13.56 16.25 54.71
CA LEU A 153 13.56 16.74 53.31
C LEU A 153 14.29 15.80 52.36
N GLN A 154 15.43 15.25 52.80
CA GLN A 154 16.20 14.25 52.00
C GLN A 154 15.33 13.00 51.74
N ASN A 155 14.58 12.50 52.73
CA ASN A 155 13.69 11.37 52.53
C ASN A 155 12.57 11.70 51.55
N GLN A 156 11.97 12.90 51.63
CA GLN A 156 10.94 13.36 50.68
C GLN A 156 11.50 13.43 49.26
N GLN A 157 12.74 13.87 49.07
CA GLN A 157 13.42 13.90 47.77
C GLN A 157 13.60 12.48 47.22
N GLN A 158 14.01 11.50 48.07
CA GLN A 158 14.17 10.10 47.67
C GLN A 158 12.82 9.49 47.25
N ILE A 159 11.72 9.79 47.96
CA ILE A 159 10.36 9.38 47.62
C ILE A 159 9.96 9.95 46.23
N ALA A 160 10.23 11.21 45.96
CA ALA A 160 9.94 11.85 44.68
C ALA A 160 10.69 11.15 43.54
N LYS A 161 11.98 10.82 43.76
CA LYS A 161 12.81 10.06 42.80
C LYS A 161 12.25 8.66 42.52
N ALA A 162 11.89 7.91 43.57
CA ALA A 162 11.30 6.56 43.42
C ALA A 162 9.97 6.62 42.64
N LYS A 163 9.10 7.56 42.95
CA LYS A 163 7.84 7.79 42.22
C LYS A 163 8.08 8.10 40.74
N TYR A 164 9.08 8.93 40.43
CA TYR A 164 9.45 9.20 39.04
C TYR A 164 9.94 7.93 38.30
N ASN A 165 10.83 7.14 38.95
CA ASN A 165 11.33 5.90 38.38
C ASN A 165 10.18 4.91 38.08
N ILE A 166 9.26 4.72 39.02
CA ILE A 166 8.07 3.88 38.87
C ILE A 166 7.23 4.33 37.65
N LYS A 167 6.98 5.64 37.54
CA LYS A 167 6.23 6.18 36.40
C LYS A 167 6.95 5.92 35.09
N ARG A 168 8.26 6.12 35.03
CA ARG A 168 9.09 5.85 33.84
C ARG A 168 9.01 4.38 33.43
N LEU A 169 9.16 3.44 34.38
CA LEU A 169 9.14 2.01 34.11
C LEU A 169 7.75 1.54 33.65
N LYS A 170 6.68 2.09 34.19
CA LYS A 170 5.31 1.80 33.73
C LYS A 170 5.10 2.21 32.27
N ILE A 171 5.55 3.40 31.90
CA ILE A 171 5.49 3.87 30.49
C ILE A 171 6.28 2.96 29.54
N LEU A 172 7.41 2.40 30.02
CA LEU A 172 8.20 1.44 29.21
C LEU A 172 7.48 0.10 29.00
N LEU A 173 6.67 -0.33 29.94
CA LEU A 173 5.88 -1.57 29.87
C LEU A 173 4.60 -1.40 28.99
N GLU A 174 4.13 -0.18 28.77
CA GLU A 174 2.95 0.12 27.94
C GLU A 174 3.28 0.26 26.44
N LYS A 175 4.56 0.30 26.07
CA LYS A 175 5.02 0.39 24.66
C LYS A 175 5.09 -0.98 23.98
#